data_5414b066d78fdb9f18329ed0afbb975f
#
_entry.id   5414b066d78fdb9f18329ed0afbb975f
#
_cell.length_a   1.000
_cell.length_b   1.000
_cell.length_c   1.000
_cell.angle_alpha   90.00
_cell.angle_beta   90.00
_cell.angle_gamma   90.00
#
_symmetry.space_group_name_H-M   'P 1'
#
loop_
_entity.id
_entity.type
_entity.pdbx_description
1 polymer ?
#
loop_
_entity_poly.entity_id
_entity_poly.type
_entity_poly.pdbx_seq_one_letter_code
_entity_poly.pdbx_strand_id
1 'polypeptide(L)'
;MKRTTCNKLIALAVAAFSVPSTQAIVLGDEQTDPVDRVTLRASNMAEFPLCGGTMLTEQWVLTAAHCVVMGQGTNEATYYVTPPGELSVNANVYELNSAGLDNFYPVSHVVVHPDYTRISKAEADSNGNVKPIQTGLDSDIALLYLTRPVANASFADLASKVDMESIEARLVADWNDNYLTNQRVENVQVFGWGATQPDASEPSNTLKTTISTFLPIDKCYERLEIGSSFPGIIDSRDNQTKICTLPTQNHVLEPDSHTQYGNSACKGDSGGPLVDVATGKQIGIVSGGPLILPTCGSLTIPSFYTKVSHYYDWVQSYITADAPPSRYIIAPNFIKSANNESGDNKECHDGIATNNCDFKGSDDEGGSLGFWLLGLFVPLFLWRKREV
;
A
#
# COMPACT_ATOMS: atom_id res chain seq x y z
N MET A 1 62.84 -51.20 -14.54
CA MET A 1 62.36 -49.81 -14.58
C MET A 1 60.87 -49.83 -14.47
N LYS A 2 60.30 -49.54 -13.27
CA LYS A 2 58.86 -49.45 -13.05
C LYS A 2 58.50 -47.97 -13.03
N ARG A 3 57.65 -47.54 -13.96
CA ARG A 3 57.04 -46.17 -13.97
C ARG A 3 55.79 -46.15 -13.09
N THR A 4 55.86 -45.37 -12.04
CA THR A 4 54.74 -45.08 -11.14
C THR A 4 54.02 -43.84 -11.68
N THR A 5 52.81 -44.01 -12.15
CA THR A 5 51.92 -42.93 -12.57
C THR A 5 51.18 -42.38 -11.33
N CYS A 6 51.43 -41.13 -11.00
CA CYS A 6 50.79 -40.43 -9.91
C CYS A 6 49.54 -39.74 -10.46
N ASN A 7 48.31 -40.27 -10.16
CA ASN A 7 47.05 -39.63 -10.46
C ASN A 7 46.77 -38.55 -9.41
N LYS A 8 46.83 -37.29 -9.82
CA LYS A 8 46.37 -36.15 -9.02
C LYS A 8 44.85 -36.04 -9.20
N LEU A 9 44.11 -36.39 -8.17
CA LEU A 9 42.70 -36.03 -8.02
C LEU A 9 42.59 -34.52 -7.72
N ILE A 10 42.08 -33.76 -8.66
CA ILE A 10 41.68 -32.35 -8.41
C ILE A 10 40.27 -32.39 -7.84
N ALA A 11 40.14 -32.15 -6.55
CA ALA A 11 38.87 -31.92 -5.91
C ALA A 11 38.40 -30.51 -6.27
N LEU A 12 37.35 -30.43 -7.10
CA LEU A 12 36.63 -29.18 -7.40
C LEU A 12 35.75 -28.85 -6.21
N ALA A 13 36.15 -27.90 -5.38
CA ALA A 13 35.31 -27.33 -4.35
C ALA A 13 34.25 -26.43 -5.04
N VAL A 14 33.05 -26.92 -5.16
CA VAL A 14 31.86 -26.09 -5.52
C VAL A 14 31.56 -25.24 -4.31
N ALA A 15 32.01 -24.00 -4.30
CA ALA A 15 31.52 -23.00 -3.37
C ALA A 15 30.03 -22.73 -3.70
N ALA A 16 29.13 -23.26 -2.91
CA ALA A 16 27.73 -22.86 -2.94
C ALA A 16 27.68 -21.39 -2.50
N PHE A 17 27.61 -20.48 -3.45
CA PHE A 17 27.19 -19.12 -3.17
C PHE A 17 25.72 -19.22 -2.77
N SER A 18 25.43 -19.09 -1.47
CA SER A 18 24.08 -18.78 -1.00
C SER A 18 23.77 -17.38 -1.53
N VAL A 19 22.98 -17.31 -2.59
CA VAL A 19 22.35 -16.06 -3.01
C VAL A 19 21.48 -15.62 -1.84
N PRO A 20 21.67 -14.43 -1.25
CA PRO A 20 20.75 -13.95 -0.23
C PRO A 20 19.36 -13.92 -0.88
N SER A 21 18.40 -14.62 -0.29
CA SER A 21 17.01 -14.56 -0.72
C SER A 21 16.52 -13.12 -0.53
N THR A 22 16.12 -12.46 -1.60
CA THR A 22 15.45 -11.15 -1.53
C THR A 22 14.16 -11.33 -0.73
N GLN A 23 14.03 -10.62 0.37
CA GLN A 23 12.90 -10.74 1.31
C GLN A 23 11.97 -9.55 1.13
N ALA A 24 10.67 -9.74 0.79
CA ALA A 24 9.65 -8.72 0.91
C ALA A 24 9.37 -8.47 2.38
N ILE A 25 8.94 -7.25 2.75
CA ILE A 25 8.90 -6.87 4.15
C ILE A 25 10.32 -6.96 4.74
N VAL A 26 10.82 -5.90 5.30
CA VAL A 26 12.17 -5.90 5.88
C VAL A 26 12.28 -7.00 6.93
N LEU A 27 13.22 -7.93 6.75
CA LEU A 27 13.43 -9.12 7.61
C LEU A 27 12.16 -10.00 7.73
N GLY A 28 11.39 -10.14 6.64
CA GLY A 28 10.18 -10.96 6.62
C GLY A 28 10.44 -12.39 6.13
N ASP A 29 9.63 -13.34 6.63
CA ASP A 29 9.62 -14.73 6.22
C ASP A 29 8.67 -14.97 5.03
N GLU A 30 8.91 -16.03 4.25
CA GLU A 30 8.01 -16.42 3.16
C GLU A 30 6.69 -16.99 3.70
N GLN A 31 5.60 -16.54 3.05
CA GLN A 31 4.24 -17.01 3.35
C GLN A 31 3.71 -17.82 2.16
N THR A 32 3.32 -19.06 2.40
CA THR A 32 2.86 -19.99 1.36
C THR A 32 1.42 -20.48 1.55
N ASP A 33 0.77 -20.19 2.68
CA ASP A 33 -0.61 -20.61 2.93
C ASP A 33 -1.61 -19.76 2.13
N PRO A 34 -2.77 -20.36 1.73
CA PRO A 34 -3.85 -19.62 1.09
C PRO A 34 -4.25 -18.41 1.91
N VAL A 35 -4.26 -17.26 1.28
CA VAL A 35 -4.47 -15.99 1.97
C VAL A 35 -5.49 -15.13 1.24
N ASP A 36 -6.14 -14.29 2.01
CA ASP A 36 -7.03 -13.24 1.56
C ASP A 36 -6.29 -11.99 1.03
N ARG A 37 -4.93 -12.04 0.96
CA ARG A 37 -4.08 -10.91 0.55
C ARG A 37 -4.02 -10.82 -0.97
N VAL A 38 -4.05 -9.60 -1.44
CA VAL A 38 -3.98 -9.27 -2.86
C VAL A 38 -2.98 -8.15 -3.11
N THR A 39 -2.51 -8.05 -4.37
CA THR A 39 -1.76 -6.86 -4.78
C THR A 39 -2.62 -5.97 -5.67
N LEU A 40 -2.43 -4.67 -5.54
CA LEU A 40 -3.00 -3.65 -6.42
C LEU A 40 -1.93 -3.19 -7.40
N ARG A 41 -2.28 -3.15 -8.69
CA ARG A 41 -1.42 -2.69 -9.78
C ARG A 41 -2.03 -1.50 -10.50
N ALA A 42 -1.18 -0.57 -10.94
CA ALA A 42 -1.58 0.56 -11.77
C ALA A 42 -1.98 0.15 -13.20
N SER A 43 -1.68 -1.08 -13.63
CA SER A 43 -2.16 -1.70 -14.86
C SER A 43 -1.77 -3.18 -14.86
N ASN A 44 -2.35 -3.96 -15.78
CA ASN A 44 -1.96 -5.37 -15.96
C ASN A 44 -0.51 -5.53 -16.46
N MET A 45 0.11 -4.46 -16.93
CA MET A 45 1.47 -4.44 -17.48
C MET A 45 2.51 -3.95 -16.47
N ALA A 46 2.09 -3.48 -15.29
CA ALA A 46 3.03 -3.05 -14.27
C ALA A 46 3.86 -4.24 -13.76
N GLU A 47 5.18 -4.11 -13.76
CA GLU A 47 6.11 -5.15 -13.33
C GLU A 47 5.94 -5.46 -11.83
N PHE A 48 5.81 -4.39 -11.02
CA PHE A 48 5.66 -4.53 -9.56
C PHE A 48 4.31 -3.98 -9.09
N PRO A 49 3.78 -4.51 -7.99
CA PRO A 49 2.56 -3.97 -7.40
C PRO A 49 2.78 -2.55 -6.88
N LEU A 50 1.74 -1.74 -7.00
CA LEU A 50 1.67 -0.40 -6.43
C LEU A 50 1.47 -0.48 -4.91
N CYS A 51 0.60 -1.38 -4.47
CA CYS A 51 0.13 -1.55 -3.10
C CYS A 51 -0.34 -2.99 -2.85
N GLY A 52 -0.62 -3.29 -1.60
CA GLY A 52 -1.35 -4.46 -1.15
C GLY A 52 -2.84 -4.18 -0.92
N GLY A 53 -3.56 -5.22 -0.54
CA GLY A 53 -4.96 -5.18 -0.16
C GLY A 53 -5.42 -6.49 0.45
N THR A 54 -6.71 -6.54 0.79
CA THR A 54 -7.32 -7.72 1.41
C THR A 54 -8.70 -7.99 0.81
N MET A 55 -8.98 -9.25 0.44
CA MET A 55 -10.31 -9.67 0.00
C MET A 55 -11.28 -9.64 1.18
N LEU A 56 -12.42 -8.98 1.03
CA LEU A 56 -13.51 -8.96 2.02
C LEU A 56 -14.69 -9.85 1.60
N THR A 57 -14.92 -9.94 0.30
CA THR A 57 -15.88 -10.82 -0.35
C THR A 57 -15.29 -11.29 -1.68
N GLU A 58 -16.02 -12.05 -2.48
CA GLU A 58 -15.56 -12.47 -3.81
C GLU A 58 -15.21 -11.30 -4.74
N GLN A 59 -15.73 -10.10 -4.52
CA GLN A 59 -15.53 -8.94 -5.39
C GLN A 59 -15.09 -7.67 -4.66
N TRP A 60 -15.18 -7.59 -3.33
CA TRP A 60 -14.73 -6.43 -2.58
C TRP A 60 -13.31 -6.62 -2.02
N VAL A 61 -12.46 -5.62 -2.27
CA VAL A 61 -11.09 -5.53 -1.77
C VAL A 61 -10.96 -4.29 -0.89
N LEU A 62 -10.35 -4.45 0.26
CA LEU A 62 -9.94 -3.37 1.17
C LEU A 62 -8.49 -2.98 0.87
N THR A 63 -8.22 -1.68 0.79
CA THR A 63 -6.87 -1.12 0.61
C THR A 63 -6.77 0.26 1.26
N ALA A 64 -5.61 0.93 1.15
CA ALA A 64 -5.43 2.30 1.60
C ALA A 64 -5.90 3.31 0.53
N ALA A 65 -6.44 4.44 0.96
CA ALA A 65 -6.86 5.50 0.04
C ALA A 65 -5.69 6.09 -0.75
N HIS A 66 -4.52 6.23 -0.13
CA HIS A 66 -3.33 6.74 -0.83
C HIS A 66 -2.84 5.86 -1.98
N CYS A 67 -3.28 4.61 -2.04
CA CYS A 67 -3.00 3.68 -3.15
C CYS A 67 -3.78 4.01 -4.42
N VAL A 68 -4.90 4.71 -4.29
CA VAL A 68 -5.81 5.03 -5.39
C VAL A 68 -6.06 6.53 -5.57
N VAL A 69 -5.54 7.36 -4.66
CA VAL A 69 -5.60 8.82 -4.77
C VAL A 69 -4.21 9.34 -5.14
N MET A 70 -4.06 9.79 -6.37
CA MET A 70 -2.81 10.29 -6.92
C MET A 70 -2.78 11.82 -6.91
N GLY A 71 -1.59 12.39 -6.95
CA GLY A 71 -1.35 13.83 -6.94
C GLY A 71 -0.01 14.17 -6.31
N GLN A 72 0.40 15.43 -6.37
CA GLN A 72 1.70 15.86 -5.88
C GLN A 72 1.63 17.21 -5.15
N GLY A 73 2.51 17.35 -4.14
CA GLY A 73 2.69 18.58 -3.40
C GLY A 73 1.52 18.93 -2.48
N THR A 74 1.38 20.20 -2.16
CA THR A 74 0.38 20.73 -1.23
C THR A 74 -0.88 21.30 -1.88
N ASN A 75 -0.92 21.32 -3.21
CA ASN A 75 -2.09 21.80 -3.97
C ASN A 75 -3.12 20.67 -4.12
N GLU A 76 -4.19 20.73 -3.34
CA GLU A 76 -5.26 19.72 -3.35
C GLU A 76 -5.97 19.61 -4.71
N ALA A 77 -5.97 20.65 -5.53
CA ALA A 77 -6.55 20.61 -6.89
C ALA A 77 -5.78 19.72 -7.88
N THR A 78 -4.56 19.29 -7.54
CA THR A 78 -3.78 18.34 -8.36
C THR A 78 -4.11 16.89 -8.07
N TYR A 79 -4.88 16.61 -7.02
CA TYR A 79 -5.20 15.25 -6.61
C TYR A 79 -6.45 14.73 -7.33
N TYR A 80 -6.40 13.46 -7.69
CA TYR A 80 -7.50 12.76 -8.34
C TYR A 80 -7.55 11.30 -7.88
N VAL A 81 -8.72 10.68 -7.99
CA VAL A 81 -8.87 9.24 -7.79
C VAL A 81 -8.53 8.53 -9.09
N THR A 82 -7.65 7.54 -9.04
CA THR A 82 -7.28 6.74 -10.22
C THR A 82 -8.52 6.09 -10.83
N PRO A 83 -8.75 6.24 -12.13
CA PRO A 83 -9.87 5.59 -12.81
C PRO A 83 -9.84 4.07 -12.63
N PRO A 84 -10.99 3.42 -12.37
CA PRO A 84 -11.03 1.97 -12.17
C PRO A 84 -10.39 1.17 -13.29
N GLY A 85 -10.56 1.60 -14.55
CA GLY A 85 -9.97 0.93 -15.72
C GLY A 85 -8.43 0.93 -15.78
N GLU A 86 -7.79 1.76 -14.97
CA GLU A 86 -6.33 1.82 -14.83
C GLU A 86 -5.82 0.94 -13.69
N LEU A 87 -6.71 0.26 -12.97
CA LEU A 87 -6.38 -0.56 -11.81
C LEU A 87 -6.71 -2.03 -12.05
N SER A 88 -5.87 -2.90 -11.56
CA SER A 88 -6.12 -4.32 -11.46
C SER A 88 -5.62 -4.89 -10.14
N VAL A 89 -6.22 -5.99 -9.73
CA VAL A 89 -5.87 -6.74 -8.52
C VAL A 89 -5.35 -8.12 -8.92
N ASN A 90 -4.22 -8.55 -8.34
CA ASN A 90 -3.85 -9.95 -8.37
C ASN A 90 -4.35 -10.65 -7.11
N ALA A 91 -5.09 -11.74 -7.29
CA ALA A 91 -5.59 -12.58 -6.23
C ALA A 91 -5.18 -14.05 -6.43
N ASN A 92 -5.16 -14.82 -5.35
CA ASN A 92 -4.75 -16.23 -5.33
C ASN A 92 -3.31 -16.44 -5.86
N VAL A 93 -2.38 -15.56 -5.49
CA VAL A 93 -0.99 -15.59 -5.93
C VAL A 93 -0.07 -15.35 -4.74
N TYR A 94 0.94 -16.18 -4.58
CA TYR A 94 2.02 -15.96 -3.60
C TYR A 94 3.25 -15.39 -4.29
N GLU A 95 3.59 -15.96 -5.44
CA GLU A 95 4.71 -15.58 -6.26
C GLU A 95 4.19 -14.85 -7.50
N LEU A 96 4.46 -13.54 -7.56
CA LEU A 96 3.90 -12.67 -8.60
C LEU A 96 4.32 -13.06 -10.02
N ASN A 97 5.53 -13.62 -10.16
CA ASN A 97 6.02 -14.13 -11.46
C ASN A 97 5.26 -15.35 -11.96
N SER A 98 4.54 -16.06 -11.08
CA SER A 98 3.71 -17.20 -11.44
C SER A 98 2.28 -16.81 -11.83
N ALA A 99 1.90 -15.53 -11.69
CA ALA A 99 0.57 -15.04 -11.98
C ALA A 99 0.24 -15.16 -13.47
N GLY A 100 -0.76 -16.00 -13.80
CA GLY A 100 -1.37 -16.06 -15.11
C GLY A 100 -2.46 -15.01 -15.31
N LEU A 101 -3.01 -14.91 -16.53
CA LEU A 101 -4.09 -13.95 -16.83
C LEU A 101 -5.32 -14.14 -15.94
N ASP A 102 -5.59 -15.35 -15.48
CA ASP A 102 -6.71 -15.67 -14.60
C ASP A 102 -6.57 -15.09 -13.20
N ASN A 103 -5.36 -14.72 -12.79
CA ASN A 103 -5.08 -14.09 -11.51
C ASN A 103 -5.23 -12.55 -11.53
N PHE A 104 -5.48 -11.95 -12.71
CA PHE A 104 -5.70 -10.52 -12.85
C PHE A 104 -7.20 -10.20 -12.87
N TYR A 105 -7.63 -9.37 -11.93
CA TYR A 105 -9.01 -8.95 -11.77
C TYR A 105 -9.10 -7.44 -11.96
N PRO A 106 -9.67 -6.97 -13.10
CA PRO A 106 -9.88 -5.54 -13.32
C PRO A 106 -10.82 -4.95 -12.27
N VAL A 107 -10.56 -3.71 -11.88
CA VAL A 107 -11.41 -2.94 -10.96
C VAL A 107 -12.53 -2.28 -11.76
N SER A 108 -13.74 -2.25 -11.21
CA SER A 108 -14.88 -1.55 -11.78
C SER A 108 -15.27 -0.31 -10.98
N HIS A 109 -15.09 -0.33 -9.65
CA HIS A 109 -15.40 0.81 -8.78
C HIS A 109 -14.27 1.07 -7.80
N VAL A 110 -14.02 2.35 -7.52
CA VAL A 110 -13.12 2.83 -6.49
C VAL A 110 -13.90 3.69 -5.51
N VAL A 111 -13.93 3.29 -4.25
CA VAL A 111 -14.65 3.98 -3.18
C VAL A 111 -13.64 4.44 -2.14
N VAL A 112 -13.36 5.74 -2.10
CA VAL A 112 -12.48 6.35 -1.10
C VAL A 112 -13.33 6.88 0.05
N HIS A 113 -12.84 6.73 1.29
CA HIS A 113 -13.54 7.29 2.45
C HIS A 113 -13.71 8.82 2.29
N PRO A 114 -14.90 9.37 2.56
CA PRO A 114 -15.17 10.79 2.33
C PRO A 114 -14.23 11.74 3.10
N ASP A 115 -13.80 11.34 4.29
CA ASP A 115 -12.94 12.16 5.15
C ASP A 115 -11.43 11.90 4.94
N TYR A 116 -11.07 11.13 3.92
CA TYR A 116 -9.65 10.94 3.59
C TYR A 116 -8.97 12.28 3.30
N THR A 117 -7.79 12.49 3.89
CA THR A 117 -6.90 13.63 3.63
C THR A 117 -5.49 13.15 3.33
N ARG A 118 -4.88 13.70 2.29
CA ARG A 118 -3.52 13.28 1.86
C ARG A 118 -2.42 14.02 2.60
N ILE A 119 -2.60 15.31 2.82
CA ILE A 119 -1.60 16.22 3.35
C ILE A 119 -1.97 16.72 4.74
N SER A 120 -0.95 16.97 5.57
CA SER A 120 -1.13 17.70 6.82
C SER A 120 -1.17 19.20 6.57
N LYS A 121 -2.00 19.91 7.31
CA LYS A 121 -2.04 21.37 7.37
C LYS A 121 -1.89 21.81 8.82
N ALA A 122 -1.13 22.86 9.04
CA ALA A 122 -0.92 23.40 10.38
C ALA A 122 -1.00 24.93 10.37
N GLU A 123 -1.48 25.49 11.47
CA GLU A 123 -1.53 26.93 11.69
C GLU A 123 -0.68 27.29 12.93
N ALA A 124 -0.04 28.46 12.88
CA ALA A 124 0.63 29.01 14.04
C ALA A 124 -0.36 29.86 14.85
N ASP A 125 -0.42 29.62 16.16
CA ASP A 125 -1.15 30.49 17.07
C ASP A 125 -0.47 31.87 17.26
N SER A 126 -1.11 32.76 17.98
CA SER A 126 -0.56 34.12 18.27
C SER A 126 0.75 34.09 19.03
N ASN A 127 1.14 32.96 19.63
CA ASN A 127 2.38 32.76 20.39
C ASN A 127 3.46 32.05 19.55
N GLY A 128 3.14 31.71 18.29
CA GLY A 128 4.04 30.99 17.38
C GLY A 128 4.05 29.46 17.56
N ASN A 129 3.16 28.91 18.40
CA ASN A 129 3.03 27.44 18.49
C ASN A 129 2.29 26.91 17.25
N VAL A 130 2.86 25.91 16.63
CA VAL A 130 2.27 25.25 15.46
C VAL A 130 1.29 24.17 15.93
N LYS A 131 0.03 24.26 15.46
CA LYS A 131 -1.01 23.27 15.74
C LYS A 131 -1.51 22.67 14.41
N PRO A 132 -1.56 21.35 14.27
CA PRO A 132 -2.17 20.73 13.11
C PRO A 132 -3.69 21.03 13.09
N ILE A 133 -4.17 21.48 11.95
CA ILE A 133 -5.62 21.68 11.66
C ILE A 133 -6.17 20.58 10.75
N GLN A 134 -5.28 19.83 10.10
CA GLN A 134 -5.58 18.65 9.30
C GLN A 134 -4.41 17.69 9.42
N THR A 135 -4.67 16.44 9.77
CA THR A 135 -3.64 15.38 9.76
C THR A 135 -3.47 14.79 8.37
N GLY A 136 -2.24 14.43 8.04
CA GLY A 136 -1.93 13.72 6.79
C GLY A 136 -2.32 12.25 6.89
N LEU A 137 -2.77 11.68 5.78
CA LEU A 137 -3.21 10.28 5.69
C LEU A 137 -4.27 9.94 6.75
N ASP A 138 -5.14 10.91 7.09
CA ASP A 138 -6.31 10.61 7.90
C ASP A 138 -7.36 9.87 7.08
N SER A 139 -8.13 8.99 7.72
CA SER A 139 -9.10 8.14 7.04
C SER A 139 -8.55 7.44 5.79
N ASP A 140 -7.29 6.97 5.85
CA ASP A 140 -6.56 6.36 4.73
C ASP A 140 -7.07 4.95 4.46
N ILE A 141 -8.26 4.87 3.90
CA ILE A 141 -9.00 3.63 3.60
C ILE A 141 -9.81 3.78 2.31
N ALA A 142 -9.79 2.74 1.50
CA ALA A 142 -10.58 2.64 0.26
C ALA A 142 -11.07 1.21 0.02
N LEU A 143 -12.15 1.09 -0.74
CA LEU A 143 -12.70 -0.17 -1.22
C LEU A 143 -12.64 -0.20 -2.75
N LEU A 144 -12.32 -1.37 -3.29
CA LEU A 144 -12.34 -1.64 -4.72
C LEU A 144 -13.36 -2.74 -4.99
N TYR A 145 -14.18 -2.54 -6.03
CA TYR A 145 -15.08 -3.58 -6.50
C TYR A 145 -14.57 -4.15 -7.83
N LEU A 146 -14.41 -5.47 -7.89
CA LEU A 146 -13.85 -6.17 -9.04
C LEU A 146 -14.93 -6.41 -10.12
N THR A 147 -14.52 -6.47 -11.38
CA THR A 147 -15.43 -6.72 -12.51
C THR A 147 -16.00 -8.15 -12.53
N ARG A 148 -15.32 -9.09 -11.87
CA ARG A 148 -15.73 -10.49 -11.76
C ARG A 148 -15.34 -11.05 -10.39
N PRO A 149 -16.09 -12.05 -9.87
CA PRO A 149 -15.75 -12.69 -8.61
C PRO A 149 -14.43 -13.46 -8.69
N VAL A 150 -13.70 -13.47 -7.57
CA VAL A 150 -12.49 -14.28 -7.37
C VAL A 150 -12.93 -15.68 -6.88
N ALA A 151 -12.72 -16.68 -7.71
CA ALA A 151 -13.08 -18.05 -7.35
C ALA A 151 -12.15 -18.58 -6.24
N ASN A 152 -12.72 -19.30 -5.28
CA ASN A 152 -12.00 -19.90 -4.16
C ASN A 152 -11.18 -18.89 -3.32
N ALA A 153 -11.63 -17.64 -3.26
CA ALA A 153 -10.98 -16.63 -2.43
C ALA A 153 -11.17 -16.94 -0.93
N SER A 154 -10.14 -16.66 -0.16
CA SER A 154 -10.26 -16.50 1.29
C SER A 154 -10.59 -15.04 1.60
N PHE A 155 -11.25 -14.79 2.74
CA PHE A 155 -11.67 -13.45 3.14
C PHE A 155 -11.12 -13.10 4.51
N ALA A 156 -10.75 -11.84 4.69
CA ALA A 156 -10.30 -11.33 5.97
C ALA A 156 -11.46 -11.22 6.96
N ASP A 157 -11.21 -11.60 8.20
CA ASP A 157 -12.08 -11.30 9.33
C ASP A 157 -11.66 -9.95 9.95
N LEU A 158 -12.45 -8.92 9.71
CA LEU A 158 -12.18 -7.57 10.22
C LEU A 158 -12.58 -7.46 11.69
N ALA A 159 -11.71 -6.86 12.50
CA ALA A 159 -12.06 -6.52 13.87
C ALA A 159 -13.16 -5.45 13.92
N SER A 160 -14.31 -5.80 14.49
CA SER A 160 -15.36 -4.84 14.84
C SER A 160 -14.90 -3.90 15.97
N LYS A 161 -15.71 -2.89 16.30
CA LYS A 161 -15.42 -2.02 17.46
C LYS A 161 -15.34 -2.83 18.77
N VAL A 162 -16.25 -3.78 18.95
CA VAL A 162 -16.28 -4.64 20.15
C VAL A 162 -15.07 -5.57 20.21
N ASP A 163 -14.69 -6.17 19.08
CA ASP A 163 -13.47 -6.98 19.02
C ASP A 163 -12.25 -6.14 19.40
N MET A 164 -12.13 -4.94 18.83
CA MET A 164 -10.97 -4.07 19.03
C MET A 164 -10.82 -3.60 20.46
N GLU A 165 -11.91 -3.37 21.20
CA GLU A 165 -11.84 -3.01 22.62
C GLU A 165 -11.07 -4.08 23.43
N SER A 166 -11.37 -5.35 23.22
CA SER A 166 -10.70 -6.45 23.90
C SER A 166 -9.27 -6.70 23.39
N ILE A 167 -9.06 -6.59 22.08
CA ILE A 167 -7.74 -6.74 21.45
C ILE A 167 -6.80 -5.64 21.94
N GLU A 168 -7.22 -4.38 21.85
CA GLU A 168 -6.39 -3.24 22.24
C GLU A 168 -6.06 -3.24 23.73
N ALA A 169 -7.02 -3.59 24.60
CA ALA A 169 -6.77 -3.73 26.03
C ALA A 169 -5.65 -4.74 26.33
N ARG A 170 -5.65 -5.89 25.63
CA ARG A 170 -4.59 -6.91 25.75
C ARG A 170 -3.26 -6.40 25.19
N LEU A 171 -3.25 -5.79 24.01
CA LEU A 171 -2.04 -5.28 23.36
C LEU A 171 -1.38 -4.16 24.20
N VAL A 172 -2.18 -3.29 24.83
CA VAL A 172 -1.70 -2.27 25.78
C VAL A 172 -1.14 -2.90 27.04
N ALA A 173 -1.76 -3.97 27.57
CA ALA A 173 -1.24 -4.71 28.71
C ALA A 173 0.10 -5.37 28.36
N ASP A 174 0.21 -6.06 27.21
CA ASP A 174 1.47 -6.63 26.72
C ASP A 174 2.59 -5.59 26.65
N TRP A 175 2.29 -4.39 26.15
CA TRP A 175 3.25 -3.29 26.10
C TRP A 175 3.69 -2.85 27.51
N ASN A 176 2.75 -2.60 28.40
CA ASN A 176 3.03 -2.07 29.75
C ASN A 176 3.82 -3.06 30.61
N ASP A 177 3.51 -4.37 30.52
CA ASP A 177 4.17 -5.43 31.28
C ASP A 177 5.62 -5.62 30.84
N ASN A 178 5.95 -5.32 29.57
CA ASN A 178 7.26 -5.54 28.98
C ASN A 178 8.07 -4.25 28.78
N TYR A 179 7.49 -3.08 28.99
CA TYR A 179 8.15 -1.79 28.75
C TYR A 179 9.44 -1.60 29.57
N LEU A 180 9.42 -1.97 30.84
CA LEU A 180 10.59 -1.82 31.73
C LEU A 180 11.72 -2.80 31.40
N THR A 181 11.43 -3.93 30.79
CA THR A 181 12.41 -4.94 30.38
C THR A 181 12.98 -4.66 29.00
N ASN A 182 12.45 -3.63 28.31
CA ASN A 182 12.74 -3.32 26.90
C ASN A 182 12.51 -4.53 25.96
N GLN A 183 11.65 -5.45 26.35
CA GLN A 183 11.22 -6.56 25.50
C GLN A 183 10.05 -6.10 24.62
N ARG A 184 10.10 -6.48 23.37
CA ARG A 184 9.03 -6.21 22.41
C ARG A 184 8.29 -7.50 22.11
N VAL A 185 7.02 -7.55 22.51
CA VAL A 185 6.17 -8.73 22.31
C VAL A 185 5.75 -8.83 20.86
N GLU A 186 5.90 -9.99 20.27
CA GLU A 186 5.45 -10.33 18.92
C GLU A 186 3.93 -10.59 18.95
N ASN A 187 3.13 -9.55 18.67
CA ASN A 187 1.68 -9.63 18.86
C ASN A 187 0.84 -9.08 17.70
N VAL A 188 1.46 -8.45 16.69
CA VAL A 188 0.78 -8.01 15.46
C VAL A 188 1.59 -8.39 14.22
N GLN A 189 0.91 -8.87 13.18
CA GLN A 189 1.54 -9.43 11.99
C GLN A 189 1.14 -8.65 10.74
N VAL A 190 2.12 -8.38 9.86
CA VAL A 190 1.92 -7.68 8.60
C VAL A 190 2.34 -8.58 7.44
N PHE A 191 1.70 -8.37 6.27
CA PHE A 191 1.91 -9.17 5.06
C PHE A 191 2.04 -8.28 3.83
N GLY A 192 2.86 -8.70 2.84
CA GLY A 192 2.95 -8.00 1.57
C GLY A 192 4.07 -8.45 0.64
N TRP A 193 4.19 -7.77 -0.49
CA TRP A 193 5.19 -7.97 -1.54
C TRP A 193 6.10 -6.73 -1.72
N GLY A 194 6.10 -5.85 -0.73
CA GLY A 194 6.83 -4.59 -0.79
C GLY A 194 8.35 -4.74 -0.73
N ALA A 195 9.03 -3.64 -0.49
CA ALA A 195 10.48 -3.57 -0.43
C ALA A 195 11.05 -4.33 0.78
N THR A 196 12.25 -4.86 0.59
CA THR A 196 12.92 -5.79 1.50
C THR A 196 14.05 -5.14 2.27
N GLN A 197 14.53 -4.00 1.75
CA GLN A 197 15.68 -3.30 2.32
C GLN A 197 15.23 -2.09 3.18
N PRO A 198 16.00 -1.72 4.21
CA PRO A 198 15.65 -0.59 5.08
C PRO A 198 15.67 0.77 4.38
N ASP A 199 16.22 0.87 3.18
CA ASP A 199 16.17 2.05 2.30
C ASP A 199 14.95 2.07 1.37
N ALA A 200 14.05 1.10 1.53
CA ALA A 200 12.86 0.89 0.68
C ALA A 200 13.16 0.48 -0.77
N SER A 201 14.29 -0.17 -1.01
CA SER A 201 14.65 -0.79 -2.28
C SER A 201 14.30 -2.28 -2.33
N GLU A 202 14.45 -2.89 -3.52
CA GLU A 202 14.30 -4.32 -3.78
C GLU A 202 12.90 -4.90 -3.41
N PRO A 203 11.84 -4.62 -4.20
CA PRO A 203 10.53 -5.25 -4.00
C PRO A 203 10.59 -6.75 -4.20
N SER A 204 9.72 -7.50 -3.52
CA SER A 204 9.67 -8.96 -3.61
C SER A 204 8.64 -9.46 -4.61
N ASN A 205 8.98 -10.57 -5.25
CA ASN A 205 8.03 -11.36 -6.02
C ASN A 205 7.22 -12.35 -5.17
N THR A 206 7.71 -12.69 -3.97
CA THR A 206 7.08 -13.66 -3.07
C THR A 206 6.37 -12.96 -1.92
N LEU A 207 5.17 -13.41 -1.56
CA LEU A 207 4.47 -12.92 -0.36
C LEU A 207 5.31 -13.19 0.88
N LYS A 208 5.50 -12.16 1.69
CA LYS A 208 6.22 -12.23 2.96
C LYS A 208 5.36 -11.79 4.12
N THR A 209 5.82 -12.12 5.32
CA THR A 209 5.19 -11.73 6.57
C THR A 209 6.24 -11.45 7.63
N THR A 210 5.90 -10.59 8.58
CA THR A 210 6.69 -10.41 9.80
C THR A 210 5.80 -10.06 10.97
N ILE A 211 6.27 -10.36 12.20
CA ILE A 211 5.55 -10.08 13.43
C ILE A 211 6.24 -8.92 14.14
N SER A 212 5.51 -7.86 14.39
CA SER A 212 5.94 -6.64 15.05
C SER A 212 5.28 -6.52 16.42
N THR A 213 5.68 -5.52 17.21
CA THR A 213 5.03 -5.18 18.47
C THR A 213 4.08 -4.01 18.29
N PHE A 214 2.90 -4.12 18.87
CA PHE A 214 1.94 -3.01 18.97
C PHE A 214 2.54 -1.90 19.84
N LEU A 215 2.35 -0.65 19.42
CA LEU A 215 2.73 0.54 20.17
C LEU A 215 1.47 1.30 20.57
N PRO A 216 1.20 1.53 21.88
CA PRO A 216 0.06 2.33 22.32
C PRO A 216 0.02 3.71 21.65
N ILE A 217 -1.18 4.20 21.36
CA ILE A 217 -1.35 5.41 20.56
C ILE A 217 -0.77 6.67 21.21
N ASP A 218 -0.81 6.77 22.54
CA ASP A 218 -0.16 7.86 23.28
C ASP A 218 1.36 7.84 23.11
N LYS A 219 1.97 6.66 23.04
CA LYS A 219 3.40 6.46 22.79
C LYS A 219 3.77 6.70 21.34
N CYS A 220 2.86 6.38 20.43
CA CYS A 220 3.00 6.70 19.03
C CYS A 220 2.98 8.21 18.80
N TYR A 221 2.01 8.91 19.40
CA TYR A 221 1.94 10.37 19.39
C TYR A 221 3.23 11.01 19.93
N GLU A 222 3.73 10.52 21.06
CA GLU A 222 4.99 11.01 21.63
C GLU A 222 6.17 10.91 20.67
N ARG A 223 6.23 9.86 19.85
CA ARG A 223 7.34 9.60 18.93
C ARG A 223 7.20 10.29 17.58
N LEU A 224 5.99 10.50 17.08
CA LEU A 224 5.74 11.10 15.78
C LEU A 224 5.53 12.61 15.83
N GLU A 225 4.91 13.12 16.91
CA GLU A 225 4.45 14.50 16.95
C GLU A 225 5.32 15.40 17.86
N ILE A 226 5.79 14.89 19.01
CA ILE A 226 6.54 15.71 19.95
C ILE A 226 7.98 15.91 19.45
N GLY A 227 8.33 17.17 19.16
CA GLY A 227 9.66 17.54 18.66
C GLY A 227 9.91 17.13 17.20
N SER A 228 8.88 16.69 16.48
CA SER A 228 8.97 16.36 15.06
C SER A 228 9.09 17.62 14.21
N SER A 229 9.92 17.53 13.15
CA SER A 229 9.94 18.54 12.09
C SER A 229 8.76 18.44 11.13
N PHE A 230 7.99 17.35 11.23
CA PHE A 230 6.84 17.03 10.35
C PHE A 230 5.64 16.57 11.20
N PRO A 231 5.08 17.45 12.06
CA PRO A 231 3.89 17.11 12.84
C PRO A 231 2.66 16.97 11.96
N GLY A 232 1.64 16.27 12.46
CA GLY A 232 0.33 16.18 11.82
C GLY A 232 0.05 14.86 11.12
N ILE A 233 0.58 13.75 11.65
CA ILE A 233 0.17 12.39 11.30
C ILE A 233 -0.86 11.86 12.31
N ILE A 234 -0.68 12.17 13.59
CA ILE A 234 -1.59 11.81 14.69
C ILE A 234 -2.04 13.10 15.38
N ASP A 235 -3.35 13.31 15.45
CA ASP A 235 -3.93 14.54 15.96
C ASP A 235 -3.83 14.69 17.49
N SER A 236 -3.90 13.56 18.22
CA SER A 236 -3.97 13.56 19.68
C SER A 236 -3.43 12.26 20.30
N ARG A 237 -3.19 12.31 21.62
CA ARG A 237 -2.74 11.14 22.40
C ARG A 237 -3.77 10.03 22.50
N ASP A 238 -5.02 10.33 22.25
CA ASP A 238 -6.19 9.44 22.28
C ASP A 238 -6.80 9.23 20.90
N ASN A 239 -5.99 9.39 19.83
CA ASN A 239 -6.41 9.20 18.45
C ASN A 239 -7.10 7.82 18.26
N GLN A 240 -8.24 7.83 17.55
CA GLN A 240 -9.06 6.65 17.33
C GLN A 240 -8.97 6.09 15.92
N THR A 241 -8.24 6.75 15.02
CA THR A 241 -8.21 6.41 13.59
C THR A 241 -6.96 5.64 13.18
N LYS A 242 -5.93 5.58 14.06
CA LYS A 242 -4.63 4.96 13.75
C LYS A 242 -4.19 3.91 14.78
N ILE A 243 -3.34 3.02 14.31
CA ILE A 243 -2.58 2.03 15.10
C ILE A 243 -1.11 2.22 14.76
N CYS A 244 -0.22 1.91 15.70
CA CYS A 244 1.22 2.00 15.49
C CYS A 244 1.93 0.71 15.87
N THR A 245 3.08 0.46 15.25
CA THR A 245 3.95 -0.68 15.57
C THR A 245 5.41 -0.29 15.60
N LEU A 246 6.21 -1.10 16.29
CA LEU A 246 7.66 -1.07 16.27
C LEU A 246 8.22 -2.46 15.90
N PRO A 247 9.42 -2.52 15.31
CA PRO A 247 10.12 -3.77 15.07
C PRO A 247 10.37 -4.57 16.35
N THR A 248 10.38 -5.90 16.27
CA THR A 248 10.80 -6.81 17.34
C THR A 248 12.25 -7.27 17.19
N GLN A 249 12.81 -7.16 15.99
CA GLN A 249 14.19 -7.50 15.68
C GLN A 249 15.07 -6.25 15.64
N ASN A 250 16.39 -6.44 15.79
CA ASN A 250 17.39 -5.37 15.70
C ASN A 250 18.62 -5.87 14.95
N HIS A 251 18.92 -5.23 13.83
CA HIS A 251 20.04 -5.49 12.97
C HIS A 251 20.82 -4.21 12.69
N VAL A 252 22.07 -4.36 12.28
CA VAL A 252 22.95 -3.24 11.90
C VAL A 252 23.03 -3.17 10.38
N LEU A 253 22.85 -1.98 9.83
CA LEU A 253 22.95 -1.75 8.39
C LEU A 253 24.43 -1.67 7.99
N GLU A 254 24.89 -2.65 7.21
CA GLU A 254 26.23 -2.65 6.65
C GLU A 254 26.26 -1.85 5.32
N PRO A 255 27.34 -1.13 5.00
CA PRO A 255 28.60 -0.99 5.75
C PRO A 255 28.55 0.08 6.86
N ASP A 256 27.42 0.76 7.10
CA ASP A 256 27.24 1.74 8.16
C ASP A 256 26.82 1.06 9.46
N SER A 257 27.80 0.78 10.32
CA SER A 257 27.54 0.14 11.63
C SER A 257 26.82 0.99 12.67
N HIS A 258 26.45 2.24 12.34
CA HIS A 258 25.73 3.14 13.25
C HIS A 258 24.23 3.11 13.07
N THR A 259 23.76 2.76 11.86
CA THR A 259 22.33 2.67 11.56
C THR A 259 21.80 1.30 11.95
N GLN A 260 20.81 1.31 12.86
CA GLN A 260 20.11 0.09 13.28
C GLN A 260 18.70 0.07 12.69
N TYR A 261 18.25 -1.13 12.31
CA TYR A 261 16.91 -1.35 11.78
C TYR A 261 16.35 -2.69 12.24
N GLY A 262 15.08 -2.88 12.08
CA GLY A 262 14.38 -4.13 12.40
C GLY A 262 13.33 -4.49 11.37
N ASN A 263 12.56 -5.50 11.69
CA ASN A 263 11.50 -6.03 10.83
C ASN A 263 10.31 -5.05 10.75
N SER A 264 9.79 -4.82 9.53
CA SER A 264 8.70 -3.85 9.31
C SER A 264 8.06 -4.01 7.94
N ALA A 265 6.81 -3.54 7.81
CA ALA A 265 6.25 -3.17 6.51
C ALA A 265 7.11 -2.10 5.84
N CYS A 266 7.12 -2.10 4.51
CA CYS A 266 7.90 -1.17 3.71
C CYS A 266 7.12 -0.68 2.49
N LYS A 267 7.76 0.09 1.60
CA LYS A 267 7.17 0.61 0.36
C LYS A 267 6.65 -0.56 -0.50
N GLY A 268 5.40 -0.51 -0.88
CA GLY A 268 4.71 -1.56 -1.64
C GLY A 268 3.79 -2.43 -0.77
N ASP A 269 3.97 -2.46 0.57
CA ASP A 269 3.06 -3.12 1.51
C ASP A 269 1.84 -2.26 1.86
N SER A 270 1.85 -0.99 1.49
CA SER A 270 0.73 -0.03 1.65
C SER A 270 -0.61 -0.65 1.24
N GLY A 271 -1.65 -0.47 2.04
CA GLY A 271 -2.96 -1.07 1.80
C GLY A 271 -3.11 -2.53 2.26
N GLY A 272 -2.00 -3.23 2.51
CA GLY A 272 -2.00 -4.58 3.07
C GLY A 272 -2.45 -4.63 4.53
N PRO A 273 -2.74 -5.83 5.08
CA PRO A 273 -3.31 -5.99 6.40
C PRO A 273 -2.28 -5.93 7.53
N LEU A 274 -2.70 -5.36 8.67
CA LEU A 274 -2.15 -5.63 9.98
C LEU A 274 -3.12 -6.52 10.73
N VAL A 275 -2.65 -7.68 11.19
CA VAL A 275 -3.46 -8.73 11.83
C VAL A 275 -3.05 -8.90 13.29
N ASP A 276 -3.99 -9.03 14.18
CA ASP A 276 -3.73 -9.44 15.56
C ASP A 276 -3.39 -10.94 15.62
N VAL A 277 -2.20 -11.27 16.11
CA VAL A 277 -1.68 -12.66 16.12
C VAL A 277 -2.57 -13.60 16.91
N ALA A 278 -3.15 -13.13 18.02
CA ALA A 278 -3.93 -13.98 18.93
C ALA A 278 -5.31 -14.36 18.37
N THR A 279 -5.95 -13.45 17.61
CA THR A 279 -7.32 -13.66 17.09
C THR A 279 -7.38 -13.95 15.59
N GLY A 280 -6.31 -13.64 14.84
CA GLY A 280 -6.31 -13.70 13.39
C GLY A 280 -7.11 -12.58 12.71
N LYS A 281 -7.71 -11.65 13.47
CA LYS A 281 -8.52 -10.55 12.92
C LYS A 281 -7.65 -9.44 12.36
N GLN A 282 -8.05 -8.89 11.23
CA GLN A 282 -7.42 -7.69 10.68
C GLN A 282 -7.84 -6.46 11.50
N ILE A 283 -6.85 -5.80 12.10
CA ILE A 283 -7.03 -4.62 12.96
C ILE A 283 -6.59 -3.33 12.29
N GLY A 284 -5.72 -3.42 11.24
CA GLY A 284 -5.17 -2.25 10.57
C GLY A 284 -4.94 -2.43 9.08
N ILE A 285 -4.67 -1.30 8.41
CA ILE A 285 -4.26 -1.21 6.99
C ILE A 285 -2.93 -0.44 6.95
N VAL A 286 -1.91 -0.98 6.31
CA VAL A 286 -0.60 -0.32 6.17
C VAL A 286 -0.78 1.04 5.50
N SER A 287 -0.40 2.11 6.20
CA SER A 287 -0.59 3.49 5.75
C SER A 287 0.73 4.24 5.56
N GLY A 288 1.65 4.18 6.52
CA GLY A 288 2.92 4.87 6.40
C GLY A 288 3.95 4.54 7.48
N GLY A 289 5.09 5.20 7.38
CA GLY A 289 6.23 5.01 8.28
C GLY A 289 7.26 6.12 8.16
N PRO A 290 8.50 5.90 8.65
CA PRO A 290 9.58 6.88 8.59
C PRO A 290 9.88 7.36 7.17
N LEU A 291 10.32 8.62 7.04
CA LEU A 291 10.77 9.22 5.77
C LEU A 291 12.31 9.35 5.69
N ILE A 292 13.00 8.99 6.75
CA ILE A 292 14.47 9.06 6.85
C ILE A 292 15.04 7.66 7.06
N LEU A 293 16.30 7.46 6.69
CA LEU A 293 16.97 6.16 6.83
C LEU A 293 17.15 5.77 8.31
N PRO A 294 16.76 4.55 8.74
CA PRO A 294 16.09 3.55 7.92
C PRO A 294 14.65 3.97 7.59
N THR A 295 14.34 4.03 6.30
CA THR A 295 12.99 4.36 5.81
C THR A 295 11.98 3.29 6.24
N CYS A 296 12.44 2.05 6.39
CA CYS A 296 11.65 0.94 6.91
C CYS A 296 12.41 0.28 8.06
N GLY A 297 11.68 -0.14 9.08
CA GLY A 297 12.26 -0.85 10.22
C GLY A 297 12.95 0.06 11.24
N SER A 298 12.62 1.34 11.34
CA SER A 298 13.15 2.20 12.39
C SER A 298 12.79 1.66 13.77
N LEU A 299 13.80 1.55 14.66
CA LEU A 299 13.60 1.08 16.03
C LEU A 299 12.92 2.11 16.93
N THR A 300 12.88 3.36 16.50
CA THR A 300 12.42 4.50 17.31
C THR A 300 11.21 5.22 16.71
N ILE A 301 11.16 5.37 15.38
CA ILE A 301 10.06 6.01 14.67
C ILE A 301 9.10 4.90 14.23
N PRO A 302 7.84 4.90 14.71
CA PRO A 302 6.91 3.82 14.42
C PRO A 302 6.41 3.83 12.98
N SER A 303 6.01 2.66 12.49
CA SER A 303 5.09 2.53 11.37
C SER A 303 3.67 2.74 11.88
N PHE A 304 2.79 3.32 11.03
CA PHE A 304 1.40 3.59 11.39
C PHE A 304 0.43 3.01 10.35
N TYR A 305 -0.74 2.68 10.84
CA TYR A 305 -1.78 1.95 10.12
C TYR A 305 -3.13 2.64 10.34
N THR A 306 -4.02 2.55 9.37
CA THR A 306 -5.41 2.96 9.54
C THR A 306 -6.15 1.92 10.39
N LYS A 307 -6.80 2.33 11.49
CA LYS A 307 -7.50 1.45 12.45
C LYS A 307 -8.82 0.96 11.85
N VAL A 308 -8.90 -0.30 11.45
CA VAL A 308 -10.05 -0.89 10.75
C VAL A 308 -11.35 -0.76 11.54
N SER A 309 -11.31 -0.98 12.85
CA SER A 309 -12.51 -0.95 13.70
C SER A 309 -13.21 0.42 13.72
N HIS A 310 -12.46 1.52 13.51
CA HIS A 310 -13.04 2.85 13.39
C HIS A 310 -13.95 2.98 12.16
N TYR A 311 -13.57 2.34 11.08
CA TYR A 311 -14.24 2.38 9.77
C TYR A 311 -15.12 1.16 9.50
N TYR A 312 -15.26 0.26 10.48
CA TYR A 312 -15.96 -1.03 10.32
C TYR A 312 -17.37 -0.87 9.74
N ASP A 313 -18.17 0.05 10.32
CA ASP A 313 -19.55 0.26 9.87
C ASP A 313 -19.60 0.83 8.44
N TRP A 314 -18.65 1.70 8.08
CA TRP A 314 -18.51 2.21 6.71
C TRP A 314 -18.18 1.08 5.73
N VAL A 315 -17.21 0.21 6.03
CA VAL A 315 -16.89 -0.95 5.22
C VAL A 315 -18.11 -1.86 5.06
N GLN A 316 -18.78 -2.20 6.18
CA GLN A 316 -19.96 -3.07 6.15
C GLN A 316 -21.08 -2.49 5.29
N SER A 317 -21.27 -1.18 5.27
CA SER A 317 -22.32 -0.54 4.46
C SER A 317 -22.18 -0.78 2.95
N TYR A 318 -20.95 -1.05 2.47
CA TYR A 318 -20.67 -1.39 1.07
C TYR A 318 -20.70 -2.88 0.81
N ILE A 319 -19.99 -3.67 1.64
CA ILE A 319 -19.80 -5.10 1.33
C ILE A 319 -21.06 -5.95 1.56
N THR A 320 -22.01 -5.43 2.35
CA THR A 320 -23.30 -6.10 2.58
C THR A 320 -24.43 -5.56 1.69
N ALA A 321 -24.15 -4.56 0.86
CA ALA A 321 -25.13 -4.04 -0.09
C ALA A 321 -25.34 -5.03 -1.25
N ASP A 322 -26.58 -5.11 -1.77
CA ASP A 322 -26.95 -6.01 -2.87
C ASP A 322 -26.18 -5.72 -4.18
N ALA A 323 -25.68 -4.49 -4.35
CA ALA A 323 -24.96 -4.06 -5.54
C ALA A 323 -23.92 -2.98 -5.18
N PRO A 324 -22.87 -2.83 -5.99
CA PRO A 324 -21.92 -1.72 -5.84
C PRO A 324 -22.64 -0.37 -6.08
N PRO A 325 -22.04 0.75 -5.66
CA PRO A 325 -22.63 2.08 -5.86
C PRO A 325 -22.84 2.36 -7.36
N SER A 326 -23.81 3.19 -7.70
CA SER A 326 -24.11 3.56 -9.08
C SER A 326 -23.01 4.38 -9.75
N ARG A 327 -22.13 5.02 -8.97
CA ARG A 327 -20.96 5.77 -9.46
C ARG A 327 -19.72 4.91 -9.38
N TYR A 328 -18.97 4.86 -10.46
CA TYR A 328 -17.70 4.09 -10.53
C TYR A 328 -16.58 4.65 -9.63
N ILE A 329 -16.66 5.95 -9.30
CA ILE A 329 -15.73 6.62 -8.40
C ILE A 329 -16.49 7.36 -7.32
N ILE A 330 -16.19 7.07 -6.06
CA ILE A 330 -16.57 7.84 -4.90
C ILE A 330 -15.32 8.53 -4.37
N ALA A 331 -15.18 9.82 -4.67
CA ALA A 331 -14.02 10.61 -4.30
C ALA A 331 -14.14 11.18 -2.87
N PRO A 332 -13.02 11.46 -2.17
CA PRO A 332 -13.03 12.12 -0.87
C PRO A 332 -13.46 13.59 -0.99
N ASN A 333 -13.88 14.14 0.13
CA ASN A 333 -14.45 15.50 0.18
C ASN A 333 -13.44 16.58 -0.24
N PHE A 334 -12.17 16.45 0.09
CA PHE A 334 -11.16 17.46 -0.26
C PHE A 334 -10.98 17.60 -1.78
N ILE A 335 -11.06 16.51 -2.55
CA ILE A 335 -11.02 16.57 -4.03
C ILE A 335 -12.27 17.25 -4.58
N LYS A 336 -13.45 16.94 -4.02
CA LYS A 336 -14.73 17.58 -4.42
C LYS A 336 -14.72 19.08 -4.14
N SER A 337 -14.22 19.47 -2.96
CA SER A 337 -14.15 20.89 -2.56
C SER A 337 -13.17 21.68 -3.44
N ALA A 338 -11.96 21.15 -3.69
CA ALA A 338 -10.98 21.78 -4.55
C ALA A 338 -11.50 22.01 -5.98
N ASN A 339 -12.31 21.09 -6.49
CA ASN A 339 -12.94 21.24 -7.81
C ASN A 339 -14.06 22.30 -7.82
N ASN A 340 -14.80 22.44 -6.73
CA ASN A 340 -15.86 23.46 -6.61
C ASN A 340 -15.28 24.87 -6.43
N GLU A 341 -14.15 25.03 -5.72
CA GLU A 341 -13.51 26.33 -5.49
C GLU A 341 -12.81 26.86 -6.75
N SER A 342 -12.39 25.98 -7.66
CA SER A 342 -11.73 26.41 -8.92
C SER A 342 -12.70 27.05 -9.93
N GLY A 343 -14.00 27.05 -9.68
CA GLY A 343 -15.02 27.77 -10.49
C GLY A 343 -15.17 27.26 -11.92
N ASP A 344 -14.35 26.36 -12.33
CA ASP A 344 -14.41 25.71 -13.64
C ASP A 344 -15.20 24.40 -13.51
N ASN A 345 -16.41 24.41 -14.07
CA ASN A 345 -17.02 23.19 -14.58
C ASN A 345 -16.10 22.68 -15.72
N LYS A 346 -14.96 22.09 -15.36
CA LYS A 346 -14.11 21.44 -16.34
C LYS A 346 -14.86 20.21 -16.82
N GLU A 347 -15.50 20.39 -17.97
CA GLU A 347 -15.87 19.25 -18.80
C GLU A 347 -14.63 18.39 -19.00
N CYS A 348 -14.76 17.09 -18.85
CA CYS A 348 -13.70 16.15 -19.15
C CYS A 348 -13.36 16.29 -20.63
N HIS A 349 -12.27 16.99 -20.95
CA HIS A 349 -11.75 17.05 -22.29
C HIS A 349 -10.77 15.89 -22.53
N ASP A 350 -10.96 15.21 -23.65
CA ASP A 350 -10.00 14.29 -24.26
C ASP A 350 -9.77 12.92 -23.58
N GLY A 351 -10.79 12.34 -22.94
CA GLY A 351 -10.72 10.94 -22.51
C GLY A 351 -9.78 10.67 -21.33
N ILE A 352 -9.21 11.72 -20.73
CA ILE A 352 -8.43 11.62 -19.48
C ILE A 352 -9.31 12.11 -18.34
N ALA A 353 -9.76 11.19 -17.50
CA ALA A 353 -10.49 11.52 -16.28
C ALA A 353 -9.55 12.22 -15.29
N THR A 354 -9.55 13.54 -15.27
CA THR A 354 -8.94 14.32 -14.22
C THR A 354 -10.04 14.84 -13.31
N ASN A 355 -9.84 14.74 -11.96
CA ASN A 355 -10.71 15.38 -10.98
C ASN A 355 -12.17 14.92 -10.98
N ASN A 356 -12.42 13.62 -10.94
CA ASN A 356 -13.74 13.06 -10.70
C ASN A 356 -14.84 13.57 -11.69
N CYS A 357 -14.47 13.70 -12.96
CA CYS A 357 -15.43 14.00 -14.00
C CYS A 357 -16.50 12.91 -14.08
N ASP A 358 -17.77 13.30 -14.06
CA ASP A 358 -18.85 12.40 -14.47
C ASP A 358 -18.69 12.10 -15.96
N PHE A 359 -18.36 10.87 -16.33
CA PHE A 359 -18.45 10.42 -17.70
C PHE A 359 -19.91 10.50 -18.16
N LYS A 360 -20.30 11.57 -18.77
CA LYS A 360 -21.43 11.53 -19.69
C LYS A 360 -20.88 10.92 -20.98
N GLY A 361 -21.24 9.67 -21.24
CA GLY A 361 -20.99 9.08 -22.55
C GLY A 361 -21.59 10.02 -23.60
N SER A 362 -20.74 10.70 -24.34
CA SER A 362 -21.15 11.30 -25.60
C SER A 362 -21.33 10.15 -26.59
N ASP A 363 -22.55 9.91 -27.00
CA ASP A 363 -22.89 8.94 -28.06
C ASP A 363 -22.34 9.37 -29.42
N ASP A 364 -21.37 10.28 -29.51
CA ASP A 364 -20.86 10.76 -30.76
C ASP A 364 -19.34 10.82 -30.83
N GLU A 365 -18.86 10.03 -31.79
CA GLU A 365 -17.59 10.07 -32.47
C GLU A 365 -16.36 9.59 -31.69
N GLY A 366 -16.19 8.27 -31.69
CA GLY A 366 -14.87 7.65 -31.66
C GLY A 366 -14.00 8.30 -32.74
N GLY A 367 -13.02 9.11 -32.31
CA GLY A 367 -12.05 9.75 -33.19
C GLY A 367 -11.21 8.67 -33.91
N SER A 368 -11.71 8.18 -35.00
CA SER A 368 -10.96 7.54 -36.05
C SER A 368 -9.89 8.56 -36.47
N LEU A 369 -8.64 8.33 -36.10
CA LEU A 369 -7.51 8.94 -36.79
C LEU A 369 -7.66 8.50 -38.24
N GLY A 370 -8.27 9.42 -39.02
CA GLY A 370 -8.69 9.16 -40.35
C GLY A 370 -7.53 8.68 -41.20
N PHE A 371 -7.84 7.89 -42.19
CA PHE A 371 -7.05 7.34 -43.28
C PHE A 371 -6.10 8.31 -44.00
N TRP A 372 -6.04 9.56 -43.59
CA TRP A 372 -5.18 10.63 -44.16
C TRP A 372 -3.70 10.49 -43.81
N LEU A 373 -3.32 9.78 -42.74
CA LEU A 373 -1.91 9.55 -42.42
C LEU A 373 -1.29 8.39 -43.21
N LEU A 374 -2.10 7.49 -43.79
CA LEU A 374 -1.61 6.44 -44.69
C LEU A 374 -1.30 6.98 -46.11
N GLY A 375 -1.92 8.10 -46.50
CA GLY A 375 -1.68 8.73 -47.81
C GLY A 375 -0.34 9.48 -47.93
N LEU A 376 0.30 9.85 -46.81
CA LEU A 376 1.57 10.60 -46.82
C LEU A 376 2.82 9.70 -46.88
N PHE A 377 2.70 8.41 -46.61
CA PHE A 377 3.84 7.49 -46.67
C PHE A 377 3.99 6.72 -47.99
N VAL A 378 2.98 6.75 -48.86
CA VAL A 378 3.04 6.04 -50.14
C VAL A 378 3.95 6.72 -51.19
N PRO A 379 4.08 8.07 -51.30
CA PRO A 379 5.00 8.68 -52.24
C PRO A 379 6.48 8.54 -51.88
N LEU A 380 6.83 8.39 -50.59
CA LEU A 380 8.24 8.28 -50.19
C LEU A 380 8.85 6.90 -50.49
N PHE A 381 8.02 5.84 -50.58
CA PHE A 381 8.48 4.48 -50.94
C PHE A 381 8.67 4.30 -52.45
N LEU A 382 7.99 5.08 -53.29
CA LEU A 382 8.13 5.02 -54.76
C LEU A 382 9.29 5.85 -55.31
N TRP A 383 9.81 6.81 -54.53
CA TRP A 383 10.94 7.63 -54.97
C TRP A 383 12.31 6.99 -54.67
N ARG A 384 12.36 5.98 -53.82
CA ARG A 384 13.63 5.31 -53.47
C ARG A 384 14.00 4.13 -54.38
N LYS A 385 13.22 3.86 -55.44
CA LYS A 385 13.46 2.76 -56.42
C LYS A 385 13.94 3.26 -57.81
N ARG A 386 14.42 4.48 -57.93
CA ARG A 386 14.86 5.01 -59.26
C ARG A 386 16.31 5.50 -59.31
N GLU A 387 17.18 5.07 -58.41
CA GLU A 387 18.62 5.27 -58.56
C GLU A 387 19.35 3.95 -58.20
N VAL A 388 19.49 3.08 -59.13
CA VAL A 388 20.65 2.21 -59.45
C VAL A 388 20.59 1.91 -60.95
#